data_d6da2a77c0d5b94bb149df893d63653e
#
_entry.id   d6da2a77c0d5b94bb149df893d63653e
#
_cell.length_a   1.000
_cell.length_b   1.000
_cell.length_c   1.000
_cell.angle_alpha   90.00
_cell.angle_beta   90.00
_cell.angle_gamma   90.00
#
_symmetry.space_group_name_H-M   'P 1'
#
loop_
_entity.id
_entity.type
_entity.pdbx_description
1 polymer ?
#
loop_
_entity_poly.entity_id
_entity_poly.type
_entity_poly.pdbx_seq_one_letter_code
_entity_poly.pdbx_strand_id
1 'polypeptide(L)' 'MVKIKWTNKYSNETGYVAALSNKEHCFINTFDVDEAKAYSEKAVKGIMTRLESFHETDNNTFEVIPA' A
#
# COMPACT_ATOMS: atom_id res chain seq x y z
N MET A 1 8.25 -7.91 -10.46
CA MET A 1 7.05 -7.26 -9.91
C MET A 1 7.05 -7.33 -8.40
N VAL A 2 6.49 -6.32 -7.77
CA VAL A 2 6.40 -6.23 -6.31
C VAL A 2 5.00 -5.82 -5.89
N LYS A 3 4.66 -6.08 -4.65
CA LYS A 3 3.40 -5.67 -4.04
C LYS A 3 3.70 -4.86 -2.79
N ILE A 4 2.70 -4.16 -2.26
CA ILE A 4 2.87 -3.33 -1.07
C ILE A 4 2.04 -3.91 0.06
N LYS A 5 2.70 -4.14 1.20
CA LYS A 5 2.07 -4.59 2.43
C LYS A 5 1.96 -3.40 3.38
N TRP A 6 0.79 -3.24 4.00
CA TRP A 6 0.62 -2.24 5.05
C TRP A 6 0.53 -2.93 6.41
N THR A 7 0.94 -2.20 7.45
CA THR A 7 0.80 -2.63 8.84
C THR A 7 0.29 -1.43 9.64
N ASN A 8 -0.80 -1.62 10.38
CA ASN A 8 -1.33 -0.57 11.25
C ASN A 8 -0.44 -0.44 12.49
N LYS A 9 -0.01 0.78 12.78
CA LYS A 9 0.91 1.07 13.88
C LYS A 9 0.32 0.78 15.27
N TYR A 10 -1.00 0.85 15.38
CA TYR A 10 -1.67 0.73 16.67
C TYR A 10 -2.19 -0.70 16.93
N SER A 11 -2.80 -1.31 15.93
CA SER A 11 -3.41 -2.64 16.08
C SER A 11 -2.48 -3.77 15.66
N ASN A 12 -1.39 -3.48 14.95
CA ASN A 12 -0.50 -4.45 14.30
C ASN A 12 -1.21 -5.32 13.25
N GLU A 13 -2.40 -4.92 12.83
CA GLU A 13 -3.10 -5.58 11.73
C GLU A 13 -2.36 -5.32 10.42
N THR A 14 -2.30 -6.32 9.56
CA THR A 14 -1.60 -6.25 8.29
C THR A 14 -2.52 -6.57 7.12
N GLY A 15 -2.19 -6.04 5.95
CA GLY A 15 -2.88 -6.33 4.72
C GLY A 15 -2.05 -5.85 3.54
N TYR A 16 -2.70 -5.69 2.38
CA TYR A 16 -2.02 -5.34 1.13
C TYR A 16 -2.75 -4.20 0.44
N VAL A 17 -2.03 -3.50 -0.42
CA VAL A 17 -2.61 -2.42 -1.23
C VAL A 17 -3.17 -3.01 -2.51
N ALA A 18 -4.49 -2.93 -2.68
CA ALA A 18 -5.16 -3.39 -3.89
C ALA A 18 -5.16 -2.32 -4.98
N ALA A 19 -5.23 -1.04 -4.61
CA ALA A 19 -5.24 0.06 -5.55
C ALA A 19 -5.02 1.37 -4.80
N LEU A 20 -4.75 2.45 -5.54
CA LEU A 20 -4.71 3.80 -4.99
C LEU A 20 -5.88 4.61 -5.56
N SER A 21 -6.47 5.44 -4.73
CA SER A 21 -7.47 6.41 -5.15
C SER A 21 -6.90 7.83 -5.01
N ASN A 22 -6.49 8.42 -6.12
CA ASN A 22 -5.98 9.79 -6.12
C ASN A 22 -7.08 10.80 -5.81
N LYS A 23 -8.30 10.50 -6.19
CA LYS A 23 -9.45 11.36 -5.94
C LYS A 23 -9.79 11.46 -4.47
N GLU A 24 -9.71 10.35 -3.75
CA GLU A 24 -10.07 10.28 -2.34
C GLU A 24 -8.87 10.41 -1.42
N HIS A 25 -7.65 10.47 -1.97
CA HIS A 25 -6.40 10.53 -1.23
C HIS A 25 -6.27 9.38 -0.22
N CYS A 26 -6.61 8.17 -0.67
CA CYS A 26 -6.51 6.97 0.15
C CYS A 26 -6.12 5.76 -0.70
N PHE A 27 -5.85 4.66 -0.05
CA PHE A 27 -5.62 3.40 -0.75
C PHE A 27 -6.76 2.41 -0.46
N ILE A 28 -6.95 1.49 -1.39
CA ILE A 28 -7.91 0.41 -1.23
C ILE A 28 -7.14 -0.80 -0.70
N ASN A 29 -7.53 -1.29 0.46
CA ASN A 29 -6.86 -2.41 1.08
C ASN A 29 -7.49 -3.75 0.67
N THR A 30 -6.71 -4.81 0.84
CA THR A 30 -7.19 -6.19 0.77
C THR A 30 -6.39 -7.04 1.75
N PHE A 31 -7.01 -8.07 2.28
CA PHE A 31 -6.32 -9.05 3.12
C PHE A 31 -5.82 -10.24 2.29
N ASP A 32 -6.19 -10.29 1.00
CA ASP A 32 -5.79 -11.37 0.10
C ASP A 32 -4.61 -10.90 -0.77
N VAL A 33 -3.45 -11.52 -0.58
CA VAL A 33 -2.25 -11.15 -1.33
C VAL A 33 -2.43 -11.33 -2.84
N ASP A 34 -3.30 -12.26 -3.27
CA ASP A 34 -3.57 -12.48 -4.69
C ASP A 34 -4.36 -11.33 -5.31
N GLU A 35 -5.10 -10.58 -4.51
CA GLU A 35 -5.84 -9.41 -4.97
C GLU A 35 -5.01 -8.13 -4.92
N ALA A 36 -3.85 -8.16 -4.28
CA ALA A 36 -2.96 -7.02 -4.21
C ALA A 36 -2.41 -6.69 -5.59
N LYS A 37 -2.37 -5.39 -5.92
CA LYS A 37 -1.84 -4.95 -7.20
C LYS A 37 -0.32 -5.13 -7.24
N ALA A 38 0.16 -5.72 -8.34
CA ALA A 38 1.59 -5.85 -8.58
C ALA A 38 2.09 -4.62 -9.35
N TYR A 39 3.21 -4.07 -8.91
CA TYR A 39 3.86 -2.93 -9.54
C TYR A 39 5.25 -3.32 -10.00
N SER A 40 5.75 -2.64 -11.04
CA SER A 40 7.16 -2.77 -11.39
C SER A 40 8.02 -2.13 -10.30
N GLU A 41 9.25 -2.60 -10.16
CA GLU A 41 10.18 -2.02 -9.19
C GLU A 41 10.44 -0.53 -9.45
N LYS A 42 10.36 -0.12 -10.71
CA LYS A 42 10.52 1.26 -11.09
C LYS A 42 9.32 2.12 -10.66
N ALA A 43 8.11 1.59 -10.83
CA ALA A 43 6.88 2.32 -10.51
C ALA A 43 6.61 2.40 -9.00
N VAL A 44 7.03 1.40 -8.24
CA VAL A 44 6.69 1.29 -6.82
C VAL A 44 7.23 2.47 -6.00
N LYS A 45 8.34 3.06 -6.39
CA LYS A 45 8.90 4.23 -5.69
C LYS A 45 7.93 5.40 -5.69
N GLY A 46 7.33 5.69 -6.85
CA GLY A 46 6.33 6.75 -6.95
C GLY A 46 5.05 6.42 -6.19
N ILE A 47 4.65 5.16 -6.19
CA ILE A 47 3.49 4.70 -5.44
C ILE A 47 3.71 4.85 -3.93
N MET A 48 4.90 4.48 -3.44
CA MET A 48 5.24 4.65 -2.02
C MET A 48 5.22 6.12 -1.61
N THR A 49 5.73 7.01 -2.45
CA THR A 49 5.70 8.45 -2.21
C THR A 49 4.27 8.96 -2.09
N ARG A 50 3.37 8.51 -2.96
CA ARG A 50 1.94 8.88 -2.89
C ARG A 50 1.29 8.39 -1.62
N LEU A 51 1.55 7.14 -1.23
CA LEU A 51 1.00 6.59 0.00
C LEU A 51 1.42 7.41 1.21
N GLU A 52 2.67 7.80 1.28
CA GLU A 52 3.18 8.62 2.38
C GLU A 52 2.58 10.02 2.41
N SER A 53 2.10 10.53 1.26
CA SER A 53 1.48 11.85 1.18
C SER A 53 0.00 11.86 1.59
N PHE A 54 -0.63 10.70 1.69
CA PHE A 54 -2.05 10.61 2.06
C PHE A 54 -2.19 10.70 3.59
N HIS A 55 -2.98 11.64 4.08
CA HIS A 55 -3.21 11.78 5.53
C HIS A 55 -3.79 10.54 6.18
N GLU A 56 -4.68 9.85 5.48
CA GLU A 56 -5.33 8.66 6.01
C GLU A 56 -4.38 7.47 6.17
N THR A 57 -3.18 7.54 5.59
CA THR A 57 -2.20 6.47 5.69
C THR A 57 -1.20 6.67 6.82
N ASP A 58 -1.28 7.79 7.56
CA ASP A 58 -0.33 8.10 8.63
C ASP A 58 -0.30 7.06 9.75
N ASN A 59 -1.40 6.31 9.91
CA ASN A 59 -1.51 5.26 10.92
C ASN A 59 -0.91 3.92 10.48
N ASN A 60 -0.37 3.86 9.28
CA ASN A 60 0.16 2.64 8.71
C ASN A 60 1.61 2.81 8.28
N THR A 61 2.35 1.72 8.34
CA THR A 61 3.65 1.62 7.70
C THR A 61 3.52 0.76 6.44
N PHE A 62 4.31 1.04 5.43
CA PHE A 62 4.26 0.35 4.15
C PHE A 62 5.59 -0.33 3.85
N GLU A 63 5.52 -1.53 3.32
CA GLU A 63 6.67 -2.35 2.99
C GLU A 63 6.49 -2.94 1.60
N VAL A 64 7.56 -2.90 0.81
CA VAL A 64 7.57 -3.53 -0.52
C VAL A 64 7.94 -4.99 -0.35
N ILE A 65 7.13 -5.88 -0.91
CA ILE A 65 7.36 -7.33 -0.86
C ILE A 65 7.39 -7.91 -2.27
N PRO A 66 8.04 -9.05 -2.47
CA PRO A 66 8.00 -9.74 -3.76
C PRO A 66 6.56 -10.14 -4.13
N ALA A 67 6.26 -10.02 -5.41
CA ALA A 67 4.96 -10.44 -5.91
C ALA A 67 4.88 -11.94 -6.10
#